data_eae10518112914a36c734f7d1f725427
#
_entry.id   eae10518112914a36c734f7d1f725427
#
_cell.length_a   1.000
_cell.length_b   1.000
_cell.length_c   1.000
_cell.angle_alpha   90.00
_cell.angle_beta   90.00
_cell.angle_gamma   90.00
#
_symmetry.space_group_name_H-M   'P 1'
#
loop_
_entity.id
_entity.type
_entity.pdbx_description
1 polymer ?
#
loop_
_entity_poly.entity_id
_entity_poly.type
_entity_poly.pdbx_seq_one_letter_code
_entity_poly.pdbx_strand_id
1 'polypeptide(L)'
;MYKQICIIKALKPFSPSQRKVFLFSLDINKVTNQFTDDPLIKTKIMELRSKTSTEGRRMAGARALWKANGMKNEHMGKPLIAIVNSFTQFVPGHVHLHEIGQKVKAEIEKMGCFAAEFNTIAIDDGIAMGHDGMLYSLPSRDLIADSVEYMVNAHKADAMICISNCDKITPGMLMAAMRLNIPTVFVSGGPMEAGELDGKQLDLVDAMVQAADDSISDEHVKKVENAACPTCGSCSGMFTANSMNCLNEAIGLALPGNGTIVATHANRMQLFMDAAKLVVENAYKYYRDNDETVLPRSIATREAFLNAMTLDIAMGGSTNTVLHILAIANEAGVELTMDDMDRLSRTTPCLCKVAPNSDKYHIQDVNRAGGILGILAELNKGGLLDTSVFRVDGLNLKQALSKYDITMPGISDEVVKLYKSAPAHRFNLVMGSQDSQYKE
;
A
#
# COMPACT_ATOMS: atom_id res chain seq x y z
N MET A 1 -32.28 -17.83 31.27
CA MET A 1 -32.35 -16.67 32.15
C MET A 1 -30.95 -16.49 32.76
N TYR A 2 -30.04 -15.83 32.06
CA TYR A 2 -28.69 -15.52 32.56
C TYR A 2 -28.51 -14.00 32.53
N LYS A 3 -28.45 -13.40 33.70
CA LYS A 3 -28.09 -11.99 33.90
C LYS A 3 -26.57 -11.88 33.79
N GLN A 4 -26.06 -11.21 32.77
CA GLN A 4 -24.70 -10.69 32.76
C GLN A 4 -24.67 -9.36 33.51
N ILE A 5 -23.95 -9.33 34.59
CA ILE A 5 -23.64 -8.13 35.36
C ILE A 5 -22.34 -7.57 34.77
N CYS A 6 -22.43 -6.45 34.03
CA CYS A 6 -21.25 -5.65 33.66
C CYS A 6 -20.85 -4.82 34.90
N ILE A 7 -19.69 -5.14 35.47
CA ILE A 7 -19.04 -4.29 36.48
C ILE A 7 -18.02 -3.41 35.76
N ILE A 8 -18.39 -2.16 35.51
CA ILE A 8 -17.45 -1.12 35.14
C ILE A 8 -16.80 -0.61 36.42
N LYS A 9 -15.56 -1.00 36.71
CA LYS A 9 -14.74 -0.37 37.75
C LYS A 9 -14.01 0.82 37.08
N ALA A 10 -14.42 2.02 37.45
CA ALA A 10 -13.71 3.24 37.16
C ALA A 10 -12.34 3.22 37.88
N LEU A 11 -11.25 3.22 37.12
CA LEU A 11 -9.91 3.41 37.65
C LEU A 11 -9.63 4.91 37.74
N LYS A 12 -9.41 5.40 38.97
CA LYS A 12 -8.90 6.75 39.23
C LYS A 12 -7.44 6.85 38.77
N PRO A 13 -6.99 8.00 38.29
CA PRO A 13 -5.60 8.19 37.86
C PRO A 13 -4.66 8.19 39.07
N PHE A 14 -3.57 7.42 38.95
CA PHE A 14 -2.51 7.36 39.97
C PHE A 14 -1.63 8.62 39.90
N SER A 15 -1.26 9.14 41.09
CA SER A 15 -0.34 10.27 41.23
C SER A 15 1.13 9.88 40.95
N PRO A 16 2.00 10.85 40.58
CA PRO A 16 3.36 10.56 40.09
C PRO A 16 4.37 10.01 41.11
N SER A 17 4.01 9.83 42.39
CA SER A 17 4.96 9.55 43.47
C SER A 17 5.14 8.08 43.84
N GLN A 18 4.55 7.13 43.12
CA GLN A 18 4.61 5.69 43.51
C GLN A 18 5.21 4.76 42.47
N ARG A 19 6.18 5.19 41.69
CA ARG A 19 7.00 4.28 40.89
C ARG A 19 8.22 3.82 41.68
N LYS A 20 8.08 2.75 42.47
CA LYS A 20 9.22 1.97 42.93
C LYS A 20 9.64 1.01 41.80
N VAL A 21 10.75 1.31 41.19
CA VAL A 21 11.45 0.42 40.25
C VAL A 21 12.11 -0.67 41.07
N PHE A 22 11.66 -1.93 40.88
CA PHE A 22 12.39 -3.11 41.35
C PHE A 22 13.47 -3.42 40.31
N LEU A 23 14.70 -2.96 40.59
CA LEU A 23 15.90 -3.43 39.90
C LEU A 23 16.33 -4.76 40.51
N PHE A 24 16.08 -5.86 39.79
CA PHE A 24 16.82 -7.10 40.02
C PHE A 24 18.17 -6.99 39.33
N SER A 25 19.24 -6.82 40.07
CA SER A 25 20.59 -6.98 39.58
C SER A 25 20.83 -8.48 39.37
N LEU A 26 20.74 -8.96 38.15
CA LEU A 26 21.29 -10.25 37.74
C LEU A 26 22.78 -10.05 37.42
N ASP A 27 23.58 -10.74 38.20
CA ASP A 27 25.05 -10.79 38.07
C ASP A 27 25.41 -11.54 36.77
N ILE A 28 25.71 -10.80 35.71
CA ILE A 28 25.93 -11.30 34.33
C ILE A 28 27.25 -12.10 34.23
N ASN A 29 28.10 -12.14 35.27
CA ASN A 29 29.43 -12.76 35.22
C ASN A 29 29.49 -14.23 35.67
N LYS A 30 28.38 -14.93 35.86
CA LYS A 30 28.41 -16.35 36.26
C LYS A 30 27.81 -17.35 35.26
N VAL A 31 27.47 -16.95 34.04
CA VAL A 31 26.86 -17.85 33.02
C VAL A 31 27.69 -17.96 31.72
N THR A 32 28.88 -17.41 31.69
CA THR A 32 29.78 -17.67 30.57
C THR A 32 30.78 -18.78 30.97
N ASN A 33 30.38 -20.03 30.80
CA ASN A 33 31.27 -21.19 30.52
C ASN A 33 30.52 -22.51 30.80
N GLN A 34 29.54 -22.84 29.95
CA GLN A 34 29.11 -24.23 29.71
C GLN A 34 28.00 -24.24 28.65
N PHE A 35 28.29 -23.98 27.40
CA PHE A 35 27.50 -24.42 26.24
C PHE A 35 28.29 -24.14 24.97
N THR A 36 29.41 -24.88 24.81
CA THR A 36 29.94 -25.21 23.50
C THR A 36 29.49 -26.62 23.19
N ASP A 37 29.01 -26.84 21.99
CA ASP A 37 28.65 -28.09 21.36
C ASP A 37 27.31 -28.74 21.71
N ASP A 38 26.20 -28.14 21.20
CA ASP A 38 25.01 -28.91 20.86
C ASP A 38 24.55 -28.56 19.44
N PRO A 39 24.61 -29.49 18.45
CA PRO A 39 24.23 -29.26 17.06
C PRO A 39 22.67 -29.26 16.84
N LEU A 40 21.90 -29.02 17.88
CA LEU A 40 20.44 -28.84 17.82
C LEU A 40 20.03 -27.42 18.22
N ILE A 41 20.48 -26.41 17.50
CA ILE A 41 19.74 -25.15 17.43
C ILE A 41 18.45 -25.48 16.69
N LYS A 42 17.44 -25.93 17.43
CA LYS A 42 16.06 -25.95 16.96
C LYS A 42 15.72 -24.50 16.66
N THR A 43 15.74 -24.12 15.39
CA THR A 43 15.15 -22.87 14.92
C THR A 43 13.75 -22.79 15.55
N LYS A 44 13.56 -21.83 16.43
CA LYS A 44 12.28 -21.63 17.10
C LYS A 44 11.28 -21.22 16.03
N ILE A 45 10.51 -22.19 15.51
CA ILE A 45 9.47 -21.93 14.51
C ILE A 45 8.49 -20.95 15.13
N MET A 46 8.27 -19.82 14.46
CA MET A 46 7.29 -18.82 14.89
C MET A 46 5.89 -19.41 14.79
N GLU A 47 5.11 -19.28 15.86
CA GLU A 47 3.74 -19.78 15.83
C GLU A 47 2.81 -18.85 15.03
N LEU A 48 1.96 -19.44 14.19
CA LEU A 48 0.88 -18.72 13.53
C LEU A 48 -0.04 -18.06 14.55
N ARG A 49 -0.37 -16.81 14.36
CA ARG A 49 -1.33 -16.07 15.22
C ARG A 49 -2.72 -16.73 15.19
N SER A 50 -3.12 -17.23 14.01
CA SER A 50 -4.40 -17.89 13.74
C SER A 50 -4.59 -19.17 14.56
N LYS A 51 -3.52 -19.83 15.03
CA LYS A 51 -3.62 -20.99 15.95
C LYS A 51 -4.51 -20.72 17.16
N THR A 52 -4.56 -19.46 17.63
CA THR A 52 -5.42 -19.04 18.73
C THR A 52 -6.89 -19.39 18.50
N SER A 53 -7.38 -19.40 17.26
CA SER A 53 -8.78 -19.70 16.92
C SER A 53 -8.95 -21.00 16.12
N THR A 54 -7.85 -21.55 15.53
CA THR A 54 -7.90 -22.71 14.65
C THR A 54 -7.45 -24.02 15.33
N GLU A 55 -6.75 -23.94 16.48
CA GLU A 55 -6.23 -25.12 17.17
C GLU A 55 -6.85 -25.33 18.58
N GLY A 56 -6.69 -26.54 19.10
CA GLY A 56 -7.13 -26.94 20.45
C GLY A 56 -8.63 -27.22 20.58
N ARG A 57 -8.98 -28.13 21.51
CA ARG A 57 -10.36 -28.59 21.71
C ARG A 57 -11.33 -27.47 22.08
N ARG A 58 -10.87 -26.48 22.86
CA ARG A 58 -11.70 -25.36 23.33
C ARG A 58 -12.13 -24.43 22.22
N MET A 59 -11.39 -24.41 21.09
CA MET A 59 -11.66 -23.56 19.93
C MET A 59 -12.59 -24.22 18.88
N ALA A 60 -13.30 -25.29 19.26
CA ALA A 60 -14.25 -25.96 18.37
C ALA A 60 -15.34 -25.00 17.85
N GLY A 61 -15.84 -24.09 18.72
CA GLY A 61 -16.82 -23.08 18.31
C GLY A 61 -16.26 -22.08 17.28
N ALA A 62 -15.05 -21.58 17.51
CA ALA A 62 -14.38 -20.69 16.54
C ALA A 62 -14.16 -21.40 15.20
N ARG A 63 -13.68 -22.65 15.21
CA ARG A 63 -13.52 -23.44 13.96
C ARG A 63 -14.84 -23.71 13.25
N ALA A 64 -15.94 -23.90 13.98
CA ALA A 64 -17.26 -24.05 13.36
C ALA A 64 -17.66 -22.79 12.59
N LEU A 65 -17.40 -21.59 13.15
CA LEU A 65 -17.65 -20.33 12.47
C LEU A 65 -16.71 -20.13 11.28
N TRP A 66 -15.42 -20.44 11.42
CA TRP A 66 -14.49 -20.41 10.29
C TRP A 66 -14.92 -21.32 9.14
N LYS A 67 -15.45 -22.53 9.45
CA LYS A 67 -16.00 -23.45 8.43
C LYS A 67 -17.27 -22.89 7.80
N ALA A 68 -18.13 -22.21 8.55
CA ALA A 68 -19.30 -21.52 7.99
C ALA A 68 -18.89 -20.41 7.02
N ASN A 69 -17.72 -19.79 7.21
CA ASN A 69 -17.13 -18.81 6.31
C ASN A 69 -16.38 -19.44 5.11
N GLY A 70 -16.41 -20.78 4.99
CA GLY A 70 -15.78 -21.50 3.87
C GLY A 70 -14.38 -22.05 4.13
N MET A 71 -13.83 -21.89 5.34
CA MET A 71 -12.54 -22.52 5.69
C MET A 71 -12.68 -24.05 5.71
N LYS A 72 -11.83 -24.71 4.96
CA LYS A 72 -11.79 -26.19 4.89
C LYS A 72 -10.79 -26.77 5.89
N ASN A 73 -10.88 -28.08 6.13
CA ASN A 73 -9.92 -28.77 7.00
C ASN A 73 -8.48 -28.66 6.50
N GLU A 74 -8.27 -28.62 5.21
CA GLU A 74 -6.95 -28.48 4.56
C GLU A 74 -6.27 -27.13 4.79
N HIS A 75 -7.04 -26.11 5.22
CA HIS A 75 -6.52 -24.79 5.55
C HIS A 75 -6.02 -24.70 7.01
N MET A 76 -6.43 -25.67 7.87
CA MET A 76 -6.02 -25.66 9.28
C MET A 76 -4.51 -25.85 9.42
N GLY A 77 -3.89 -25.05 10.27
CA GLY A 77 -2.44 -25.06 10.46
C GLY A 77 -1.63 -24.37 9.39
N LYS A 78 -2.28 -23.68 8.46
CA LYS A 78 -1.67 -22.82 7.44
C LYS A 78 -1.96 -21.35 7.75
N PRO A 79 -1.19 -20.40 7.16
CA PRO A 79 -1.45 -18.98 7.38
C PRO A 79 -2.87 -18.56 7.00
N LEU A 80 -3.50 -17.77 7.85
CA LEU A 80 -4.74 -17.04 7.58
C LEU A 80 -4.38 -15.68 7.01
N ILE A 81 -4.77 -15.43 5.76
CA ILE A 81 -4.45 -14.20 5.03
C ILE A 81 -5.66 -13.26 5.08
N ALA A 82 -5.47 -12.06 5.59
CA ALA A 82 -6.47 -11.00 5.49
C ALA A 82 -6.33 -10.26 4.15
N ILE A 83 -7.44 -10.13 3.43
CA ILE A 83 -7.53 -9.22 2.28
C ILE A 83 -8.18 -7.94 2.80
N VAL A 84 -7.33 -6.93 3.00
CA VAL A 84 -7.73 -5.59 3.44
C VAL A 84 -8.06 -4.78 2.21
N ASN A 85 -9.31 -4.77 1.82
CA ASN A 85 -9.82 -4.08 0.64
C ASN A 85 -10.46 -2.74 1.03
N SER A 86 -10.78 -1.92 0.04
CA SER A 86 -11.42 -0.62 0.21
C SER A 86 -12.51 -0.35 -0.84
N PHE A 87 -13.16 -1.39 -1.32
CA PHE A 87 -14.25 -1.27 -2.29
C PHE A 87 -15.36 -0.35 -1.78
N THR A 88 -15.78 0.56 -2.64
CA THR A 88 -16.99 1.38 -2.49
C THR A 88 -17.42 1.91 -3.85
N GLN A 89 -18.71 2.22 -4.00
CA GLN A 89 -19.23 2.88 -5.19
C GLN A 89 -19.16 4.42 -5.11
N PHE A 90 -18.73 4.97 -3.98
CA PHE A 90 -18.56 6.42 -3.80
C PHE A 90 -17.23 6.96 -4.34
N VAL A 91 -16.29 6.11 -4.72
CA VAL A 91 -14.95 6.52 -5.13
C VAL A 91 -14.62 5.86 -6.47
N PRO A 92 -14.40 6.62 -7.55
CA PRO A 92 -14.07 6.06 -8.87
C PRO A 92 -12.85 5.12 -8.84
N GLY A 93 -11.88 5.43 -7.99
CA GLY A 93 -10.69 4.61 -7.76
C GLY A 93 -10.95 3.25 -7.13
N HIS A 94 -12.16 3.00 -6.60
CA HIS A 94 -12.47 1.83 -5.78
C HIS A 94 -13.60 0.97 -6.33
N VAL A 95 -14.35 1.42 -7.33
CA VAL A 95 -15.54 0.72 -7.85
C VAL A 95 -15.25 -0.69 -8.40
N HIS A 96 -14.04 -0.93 -8.89
CA HIS A 96 -13.61 -2.21 -9.44
C HIS A 96 -13.00 -3.16 -8.38
N LEU A 97 -12.73 -2.67 -7.17
CA LEU A 97 -11.95 -3.43 -6.17
C LEU A 97 -12.71 -4.61 -5.58
N HIS A 98 -14.05 -4.65 -5.67
CA HIS A 98 -14.83 -5.82 -5.26
C HIS A 98 -14.45 -7.07 -6.06
N GLU A 99 -14.47 -6.95 -7.39
CA GLU A 99 -14.09 -8.06 -8.28
C GLU A 99 -12.64 -8.45 -8.09
N ILE A 100 -11.77 -7.48 -7.89
CA ILE A 100 -10.34 -7.71 -7.63
C ILE A 100 -10.14 -8.49 -6.33
N GLY A 101 -10.81 -8.10 -5.24
CA GLY A 101 -10.73 -8.82 -3.95
C GLY A 101 -11.08 -10.30 -4.10
N GLN A 102 -12.12 -10.63 -4.87
CA GLN A 102 -12.51 -12.03 -5.12
C GLN A 102 -11.46 -12.79 -5.95
N LYS A 103 -10.83 -12.16 -6.94
CA LYS A 103 -9.74 -12.77 -7.72
C LYS A 103 -8.49 -12.99 -6.87
N VAL A 104 -8.11 -12.02 -6.06
CA VAL A 104 -6.99 -12.13 -5.10
C VAL A 104 -7.26 -13.28 -4.11
N LYS A 105 -8.49 -13.36 -3.56
CA LYS A 105 -8.91 -14.46 -2.69
C LYS A 105 -8.72 -15.81 -3.38
N ALA A 106 -9.21 -15.95 -4.59
CA ALA A 106 -9.10 -17.19 -5.35
C ALA A 106 -7.63 -17.59 -5.61
N GLU A 107 -6.75 -16.62 -5.85
CA GLU A 107 -5.32 -16.89 -6.07
C GLU A 107 -4.62 -17.36 -4.78
N ILE A 108 -4.90 -16.72 -3.65
CA ILE A 108 -4.39 -17.15 -2.34
C ILE A 108 -4.88 -18.56 -2.00
N GLU A 109 -6.15 -18.86 -2.25
CA GLU A 109 -6.74 -20.17 -1.95
C GLU A 109 -6.17 -21.29 -2.84
N LYS A 110 -5.75 -21.01 -4.09
CA LYS A 110 -5.00 -21.97 -4.92
C LYS A 110 -3.67 -22.38 -4.29
N MET A 111 -3.05 -21.51 -3.51
CA MET A 111 -1.83 -21.82 -2.76
C MET A 111 -2.12 -22.59 -1.45
N GLY A 112 -3.39 -22.90 -1.19
CA GLY A 112 -3.84 -23.70 -0.07
C GLY A 112 -3.96 -22.98 1.27
N CYS A 113 -3.88 -21.66 1.28
CA CYS A 113 -4.18 -20.81 2.45
C CYS A 113 -5.66 -20.39 2.45
N PHE A 114 -6.21 -20.08 3.62
CA PHE A 114 -7.54 -19.46 3.69
C PHE A 114 -7.38 -17.95 3.66
N ALA A 115 -8.17 -17.29 2.80
CA ALA A 115 -8.22 -15.84 2.71
C ALA A 115 -9.59 -15.31 3.13
N ALA A 116 -9.59 -14.27 3.98
CA ALA A 116 -10.79 -13.58 4.43
C ALA A 116 -10.70 -12.10 4.04
N GLU A 117 -11.69 -11.62 3.29
CA GLU A 117 -11.78 -10.24 2.83
C GLU A 117 -12.66 -9.39 3.76
N PHE A 118 -12.24 -8.16 3.99
CA PHE A 118 -13.08 -7.10 4.52
C PHE A 118 -12.73 -5.76 3.87
N ASN A 119 -13.67 -4.81 3.91
CA ASN A 119 -13.46 -3.48 3.35
C ASN A 119 -13.36 -2.44 4.46
N THR A 120 -12.41 -1.50 4.30
CA THR A 120 -12.42 -0.25 5.05
C THR A 120 -13.40 0.73 4.42
N ILE A 121 -13.69 1.81 5.11
CA ILE A 121 -14.32 2.99 4.49
C ILE A 121 -13.33 3.62 3.50
N ALA A 122 -13.88 4.33 2.51
CA ALA A 122 -13.11 5.19 1.62
C ALA A 122 -13.91 6.44 1.30
N ILE A 123 -13.29 7.61 1.46
CA ILE A 123 -13.84 8.93 1.13
C ILE A 123 -13.11 9.45 -0.10
N ASP A 124 -13.86 9.98 -1.05
CA ASP A 124 -13.30 10.64 -2.22
C ASP A 124 -13.07 12.11 -1.94
N ASP A 125 -11.83 12.53 -1.85
CA ASP A 125 -11.46 13.93 -1.60
C ASP A 125 -11.92 14.84 -2.75
N GLY A 126 -11.87 14.36 -4.01
CA GLY A 126 -12.30 15.11 -5.17
C GLY A 126 -13.80 15.42 -5.14
N ILE A 127 -14.63 14.44 -4.78
CA ILE A 127 -16.09 14.64 -4.64
C ILE A 127 -16.40 15.51 -3.42
N ALA A 128 -15.63 15.38 -2.33
CA ALA A 128 -15.84 16.17 -1.10
C ALA A 128 -15.25 17.59 -1.18
N MET A 129 -14.44 17.89 -2.19
CA MET A 129 -13.77 19.18 -2.34
C MET A 129 -14.78 20.31 -2.59
N GLY A 130 -14.59 21.43 -1.89
CA GLY A 130 -15.45 22.61 -2.03
C GLY A 130 -16.70 22.63 -1.12
N HIS A 131 -16.93 21.61 -0.31
CA HIS A 131 -18.00 21.59 0.69
C HIS A 131 -17.57 20.94 2.02
N ASP A 132 -18.45 20.92 3.01
CA ASP A 132 -18.18 20.46 4.39
C ASP A 132 -17.85 18.96 4.49
N GLY A 133 -18.14 18.16 3.48
CA GLY A 133 -17.72 16.77 3.37
C GLY A 133 -16.19 16.59 3.47
N MET A 134 -15.42 17.60 3.08
CA MET A 134 -13.95 17.56 3.18
C MET A 134 -13.45 17.47 4.61
N LEU A 135 -14.23 17.87 5.62
CA LEU A 135 -13.91 17.74 7.04
C LEU A 135 -13.75 16.28 7.49
N TYR A 136 -14.33 15.33 6.76
CA TYR A 136 -14.27 13.90 7.05
C TYR A 136 -13.08 13.20 6.37
N SER A 137 -12.41 13.85 5.40
CA SER A 137 -11.34 13.24 4.62
C SER A 137 -10.15 12.87 5.49
N LEU A 138 -9.43 13.83 6.07
CA LEU A 138 -8.21 13.55 6.83
C LEU A 138 -8.45 12.66 8.07
N PRO A 139 -9.50 12.86 8.87
CA PRO A 139 -9.78 11.98 10.02
C PRO A 139 -10.04 10.53 9.62
N SER A 140 -10.54 10.28 8.40
CA SER A 140 -10.78 8.92 7.92
C SER A 140 -9.50 8.08 7.83
N ARG A 141 -8.32 8.70 7.63
CA ARG A 141 -7.03 8.01 7.60
C ARG A 141 -6.78 7.22 8.89
N ASP A 142 -6.97 7.87 10.03
CA ASP A 142 -6.75 7.25 11.35
C ASP A 142 -7.83 6.19 11.63
N LEU A 143 -9.09 6.47 11.26
CA LEU A 143 -10.18 5.51 11.39
C LEU A 143 -9.95 4.25 10.52
N ILE A 144 -9.40 4.41 9.33
CA ILE A 144 -8.99 3.29 8.47
C ILE A 144 -7.90 2.47 9.17
N ALA A 145 -6.86 3.12 9.68
CA ALA A 145 -5.78 2.45 10.39
C ALA A 145 -6.31 1.64 11.59
N ASP A 146 -7.16 2.25 12.40
CA ASP A 146 -7.81 1.61 13.55
C ASP A 146 -8.66 0.42 13.13
N SER A 147 -9.50 0.58 12.10
CA SER A 147 -10.39 -0.49 11.63
C SER A 147 -9.62 -1.72 11.14
N VAL A 148 -8.52 -1.52 10.42
CA VAL A 148 -7.65 -2.61 9.95
C VAL A 148 -6.99 -3.31 11.13
N GLU A 149 -6.44 -2.54 12.08
CA GLU A 149 -5.83 -3.09 13.28
C GLU A 149 -6.82 -3.93 14.10
N TYR A 150 -8.05 -3.44 14.29
CA TYR A 150 -9.11 -4.16 14.99
C TYR A 150 -9.45 -5.48 14.31
N MET A 151 -9.71 -5.45 13.00
CA MET A 151 -10.09 -6.65 12.25
C MET A 151 -9.00 -7.71 12.27
N VAL A 152 -7.77 -7.32 11.99
CA VAL A 152 -6.62 -8.24 11.91
C VAL A 152 -6.26 -8.80 13.30
N ASN A 153 -6.27 -7.97 14.34
CA ASN A 153 -5.95 -8.41 15.70
C ASN A 153 -7.06 -9.27 16.32
N ALA A 154 -8.34 -8.92 16.11
CA ALA A 154 -9.46 -9.69 16.63
C ALA A 154 -9.53 -11.10 16.03
N HIS A 155 -9.30 -11.22 14.73
CA HIS A 155 -9.37 -12.48 14.00
C HIS A 155 -8.02 -13.21 13.90
N LYS A 156 -6.95 -12.60 14.43
CA LYS A 156 -5.60 -13.19 14.44
C LYS A 156 -5.10 -13.62 13.07
N ALA A 157 -5.32 -12.79 12.03
CA ALA A 157 -4.72 -13.06 10.74
C ALA A 157 -3.18 -13.06 10.83
N ASP A 158 -2.56 -13.93 10.04
CA ASP A 158 -1.12 -14.16 10.05
C ASP A 158 -0.38 -13.21 9.11
N ALA A 159 -1.00 -12.86 8.01
CA ALA A 159 -0.46 -11.91 7.04
C ALA A 159 -1.62 -11.14 6.39
N MET A 160 -1.31 -10.07 5.68
CA MET A 160 -2.33 -9.30 4.97
C MET A 160 -1.86 -8.80 3.60
N ILE A 161 -2.80 -8.74 2.66
CA ILE A 161 -2.65 -7.99 1.42
C ILE A 161 -3.56 -6.77 1.48
N CYS A 162 -3.00 -5.59 1.24
CA CYS A 162 -3.72 -4.32 1.28
C CYS A 162 -4.02 -3.84 -0.13
N ILE A 163 -5.30 -3.72 -0.47
CA ILE A 163 -5.80 -3.22 -1.75
C ILE A 163 -6.36 -1.83 -1.52
N SER A 164 -5.54 -0.82 -1.79
CA SER A 164 -5.85 0.59 -1.58
C SER A 164 -5.75 1.36 -2.89
N ASN A 165 -6.24 2.58 -2.94
CA ASN A 165 -6.05 3.39 -4.14
C ASN A 165 -6.10 4.91 -3.91
N CYS A 166 -6.84 5.42 -2.92
CA CYS A 166 -7.11 6.86 -2.79
C CYS A 166 -6.37 7.49 -1.60
N ASP A 167 -6.50 8.81 -1.48
CA ASP A 167 -5.70 9.76 -0.69
C ASP A 167 -5.43 9.33 0.75
N LYS A 168 -6.47 8.94 1.49
CA LYS A 168 -6.39 8.64 2.92
C LYS A 168 -6.32 7.13 3.18
N ILE A 169 -6.74 6.34 2.20
CA ILE A 169 -6.84 4.88 2.33
C ILE A 169 -5.45 4.25 2.30
N THR A 170 -4.62 4.60 1.33
CA THR A 170 -3.24 4.08 1.25
C THR A 170 -2.43 4.42 2.51
N PRO A 171 -2.37 5.68 2.98
CA PRO A 171 -1.63 5.98 4.21
C PRO A 171 -2.27 5.37 5.47
N GLY A 172 -3.60 5.28 5.56
CA GLY A 172 -4.27 4.61 6.68
C GLY A 172 -3.91 3.13 6.78
N MET A 173 -3.92 2.40 5.66
CA MET A 173 -3.48 1.00 5.62
C MET A 173 -1.98 0.85 5.90
N LEU A 174 -1.13 1.80 5.45
CA LEU A 174 0.30 1.80 5.78
C LEU A 174 0.54 1.99 7.28
N MET A 175 -0.19 2.90 7.93
CA MET A 175 -0.14 3.07 9.40
C MET A 175 -0.52 1.76 10.10
N ALA A 176 -1.60 1.10 9.69
CA ALA A 176 -2.01 -0.20 10.24
C ALA A 176 -0.94 -1.28 10.03
N ALA A 177 -0.29 -1.33 8.85
CA ALA A 177 0.79 -2.26 8.58
C ALA A 177 1.98 -2.07 9.52
N MET A 178 2.33 -0.82 9.83
CA MET A 178 3.39 -0.50 10.79
C MET A 178 3.00 -0.92 12.22
N ARG A 179 1.76 -0.69 12.65
CA ARG A 179 1.26 -1.10 13.97
C ARG A 179 1.28 -2.61 14.13
N LEU A 180 0.74 -3.34 13.16
CA LEU A 180 0.57 -4.79 13.18
C LEU A 180 1.90 -5.54 13.01
N ASN A 181 2.79 -5.03 12.17
CA ASN A 181 4.09 -5.60 11.82
C ASN A 181 4.04 -7.12 11.53
N ILE A 182 3.11 -7.54 10.71
CA ILE A 182 2.98 -8.90 10.15
C ILE A 182 3.30 -8.86 8.66
N PRO A 183 3.66 -9.98 8.01
CA PRO A 183 3.92 -10.01 6.58
C PRO A 183 2.80 -9.32 5.79
N THR A 184 3.14 -8.28 5.04
CA THR A 184 2.18 -7.42 4.36
C THR A 184 2.67 -7.08 2.97
N VAL A 185 1.77 -7.17 1.98
CA VAL A 185 2.01 -6.73 0.61
C VAL A 185 0.95 -5.72 0.22
N PHE A 186 1.35 -4.63 -0.41
CA PHE A 186 0.44 -3.64 -0.95
C PHE A 186 0.28 -3.80 -2.46
N VAL A 187 -0.93 -3.56 -2.92
CA VAL A 187 -1.23 -3.43 -4.35
C VAL A 187 -2.33 -2.40 -4.54
N SER A 188 -2.06 -1.35 -5.31
CA SER A 188 -3.06 -0.29 -5.56
C SER A 188 -4.05 -0.70 -6.65
N GLY A 189 -5.25 -0.10 -6.59
CA GLY A 189 -6.25 -0.25 -7.64
C GLY A 189 -5.81 0.30 -9.00
N GLY A 190 -4.81 1.13 -9.00
CA GLY A 190 -4.24 1.80 -10.18
C GLY A 190 -4.87 3.17 -10.47
N PRO A 191 -4.11 4.05 -11.14
CA PRO A 191 -4.62 5.33 -11.64
C PRO A 191 -5.64 5.15 -12.75
N MET A 192 -6.51 6.15 -12.96
CA MET A 192 -7.32 6.23 -14.17
C MET A 192 -6.49 6.72 -15.34
N GLU A 193 -6.99 6.50 -16.55
CA GLU A 193 -6.46 7.11 -17.75
C GLU A 193 -6.78 8.62 -17.76
N ALA A 194 -5.96 9.43 -18.42
CA ALA A 194 -6.29 10.82 -18.66
C ALA A 194 -7.51 10.93 -19.59
N GLY A 195 -8.34 11.93 -19.35
CA GLY A 195 -9.42 12.31 -20.26
C GLY A 195 -8.89 12.94 -21.54
N GLU A 196 -9.73 13.03 -22.56
CA GLU A 196 -9.39 13.71 -23.81
C GLU A 196 -10.59 14.48 -24.35
N LEU A 197 -10.37 15.74 -24.72
CA LEU A 197 -11.32 16.57 -25.43
C LEU A 197 -10.58 17.42 -26.47
N ASP A 198 -11.04 17.36 -27.71
CA ASP A 198 -10.47 18.13 -28.84
C ASP A 198 -8.94 17.97 -28.99
N GLY A 199 -8.42 16.75 -28.74
CA GLY A 199 -7.01 16.43 -28.84
C GLY A 199 -6.13 16.92 -27.68
N LYS A 200 -6.74 17.42 -26.60
CA LYS A 200 -6.08 17.78 -25.34
C LYS A 200 -6.40 16.77 -24.26
N GLN A 201 -5.37 16.37 -23.52
CA GLN A 201 -5.58 15.56 -22.31
C GLN A 201 -6.17 16.42 -21.19
N LEU A 202 -7.02 15.78 -20.37
CA LEU A 202 -7.75 16.43 -19.29
C LEU A 202 -7.69 15.58 -18.02
N ASP A 203 -7.86 16.26 -16.89
CA ASP A 203 -8.08 15.62 -15.59
C ASP A 203 -9.17 16.34 -14.78
N LEU A 204 -9.35 15.91 -13.52
CA LEU A 204 -10.29 16.51 -12.59
C LEU A 204 -10.08 18.03 -12.42
N VAL A 205 -8.81 18.47 -12.36
CA VAL A 205 -8.49 19.89 -12.12
C VAL A 205 -8.86 20.74 -13.33
N ASP A 206 -8.70 20.21 -14.55
CA ASP A 206 -9.17 20.91 -15.74
C ASP A 206 -10.67 21.19 -15.70
N ALA A 207 -11.45 20.21 -15.27
CA ALA A 207 -12.91 20.40 -15.10
C ALA A 207 -13.21 21.48 -14.04
N MET A 208 -12.50 21.48 -12.92
CA MET A 208 -12.68 22.48 -11.85
C MET A 208 -12.28 23.88 -12.29
N VAL A 209 -11.13 24.02 -12.94
CA VAL A 209 -10.60 25.32 -13.38
C VAL A 209 -11.48 25.93 -14.47
N GLN A 210 -11.88 25.10 -15.46
CA GLN A 210 -12.73 25.59 -16.55
C GLN A 210 -14.15 25.93 -16.06
N ALA A 211 -14.67 25.20 -15.09
CA ALA A 211 -15.97 25.54 -14.48
C ALA A 211 -15.93 26.83 -13.62
N ALA A 212 -14.75 27.24 -13.15
CA ALA A 212 -14.57 28.48 -12.39
C ALA A 212 -14.35 29.72 -13.27
N ASP A 213 -14.19 29.54 -14.57
CA ASP A 213 -14.01 30.63 -15.53
C ASP A 213 -15.34 31.04 -16.17
N ASP A 214 -15.90 32.17 -15.74
CA ASP A 214 -17.18 32.71 -16.22
C ASP A 214 -17.18 33.02 -17.74
N SER A 215 -16.02 33.07 -18.41
CA SER A 215 -15.92 33.25 -19.85
C SER A 215 -16.18 32.00 -20.66
N ILE A 216 -16.16 30.82 -20.00
CA ILE A 216 -16.41 29.52 -20.64
C ILE A 216 -17.90 29.19 -20.56
N SER A 217 -18.49 28.75 -21.68
CA SER A 217 -19.91 28.43 -21.72
C SER A 217 -20.22 27.15 -20.96
N ASP A 218 -21.43 27.08 -20.36
CA ASP A 218 -21.91 25.87 -19.68
C ASP A 218 -21.90 24.62 -20.58
N GLU A 219 -22.15 24.81 -21.89
CA GLU A 219 -22.07 23.71 -22.86
C GLU A 219 -20.66 23.13 -22.96
N HIS A 220 -19.63 23.99 -22.95
CA HIS A 220 -18.25 23.53 -22.95
C HIS A 220 -17.87 22.87 -21.64
N VAL A 221 -18.23 23.46 -20.49
CA VAL A 221 -18.02 22.85 -19.16
C VAL A 221 -18.59 21.44 -19.12
N LYS A 222 -19.80 21.24 -19.61
CA LYS A 222 -20.44 19.91 -19.68
C LYS A 222 -19.69 18.91 -20.56
N LYS A 223 -19.03 19.36 -21.65
CA LYS A 223 -18.17 18.50 -22.47
C LYS A 223 -16.94 18.08 -21.69
N VAL A 224 -16.34 19.00 -20.95
CA VAL A 224 -15.18 18.71 -20.07
C VAL A 224 -15.56 17.73 -18.95
N GLU A 225 -16.67 17.95 -18.25
CA GLU A 225 -17.19 17.01 -17.23
C GLU A 225 -17.31 15.58 -17.75
N ASN A 226 -17.81 15.41 -18.97
CA ASN A 226 -17.99 14.09 -19.56
C ASN A 226 -16.69 13.43 -20.01
N ALA A 227 -15.63 14.20 -20.20
CA ALA A 227 -14.36 13.74 -20.75
C ALA A 227 -13.23 13.59 -19.71
N ALA A 228 -13.25 14.39 -18.64
CA ALA A 228 -12.12 14.56 -17.72
C ALA A 228 -11.76 13.30 -16.92
N CYS A 229 -12.75 12.46 -16.57
CA CYS A 229 -12.54 11.26 -15.75
C CYS A 229 -13.13 10.02 -16.45
N PRO A 230 -12.46 9.47 -17.48
CA PRO A 230 -13.08 8.51 -18.41
C PRO A 230 -13.13 7.07 -17.89
N THR A 231 -12.36 6.71 -16.86
CA THR A 231 -12.22 5.31 -16.40
C THR A 231 -12.33 5.17 -14.89
N CYS A 232 -12.38 3.93 -14.39
CA CYS A 232 -12.08 3.69 -12.99
C CYS A 232 -10.58 3.95 -12.72
N GLY A 233 -10.24 4.14 -11.47
CA GLY A 233 -8.87 4.42 -11.04
C GLY A 233 -8.82 5.66 -10.14
N SER A 234 -7.69 5.84 -9.46
CA SER A 234 -7.36 7.10 -8.80
C SER A 234 -7.10 8.20 -9.83
N CYS A 235 -6.82 9.42 -9.42
CA CYS A 235 -6.60 10.53 -10.35
C CYS A 235 -5.57 10.19 -11.43
N SER A 236 -5.72 10.76 -12.64
CA SER A 236 -4.78 10.54 -13.75
C SER A 236 -3.47 11.31 -13.62
N GLY A 237 -3.38 12.30 -12.71
CA GLY A 237 -2.18 13.09 -12.42
C GLY A 237 -1.45 12.64 -11.15
N MET A 238 -0.38 13.37 -10.78
CA MET A 238 0.42 13.14 -9.58
C MET A 238 -0.19 13.82 -8.35
N PHE A 239 -1.48 13.59 -8.13
CA PHE A 239 -2.19 14.00 -6.92
C PHE A 239 -1.85 13.08 -5.74
N THR A 240 -2.43 13.34 -4.58
CA THR A 240 -2.08 12.62 -3.33
C THR A 240 -2.26 11.11 -3.45
N ALA A 241 -3.33 10.64 -4.09
CA ALA A 241 -3.59 9.22 -4.29
C ALA A 241 -2.43 8.53 -5.01
N ASN A 242 -2.05 9.03 -6.18
CA ASN A 242 -0.95 8.48 -6.96
C ASN A 242 0.40 8.70 -6.29
N SER A 243 0.64 9.87 -5.69
CA SER A 243 1.86 10.12 -4.92
C SER A 243 2.04 9.05 -3.84
N MET A 244 1.03 8.78 -3.02
CA MET A 244 1.11 7.76 -1.97
C MET A 244 1.29 6.33 -2.53
N ASN A 245 0.67 6.00 -3.66
CA ASN A 245 0.86 4.70 -4.32
C ASN A 245 2.28 4.56 -4.88
N CYS A 246 2.87 5.64 -5.40
CA CYS A 246 4.26 5.71 -5.86
C CYS A 246 5.25 5.62 -4.68
N LEU A 247 4.97 6.33 -3.58
CA LEU A 247 5.81 6.27 -2.39
C LEU A 247 5.78 4.88 -1.75
N ASN A 248 4.65 4.20 -1.75
CA ASN A 248 4.53 2.83 -1.27
C ASN A 248 5.44 1.86 -2.06
N GLU A 249 5.54 2.05 -3.38
CA GLU A 249 6.48 1.33 -4.23
C GLU A 249 7.94 1.68 -3.90
N ALA A 250 8.24 2.96 -3.64
CA ALA A 250 9.58 3.44 -3.30
C ALA A 250 10.04 2.99 -1.91
N ILE A 251 9.15 2.96 -0.92
CA ILE A 251 9.42 2.38 0.41
C ILE A 251 9.76 0.89 0.28
N GLY A 252 9.20 0.21 -0.71
CA GLY A 252 9.44 -1.20 -0.97
C GLY A 252 8.33 -2.15 -0.52
N LEU A 253 7.17 -1.66 -0.09
CA LEU A 253 6.04 -2.50 0.37
C LEU A 253 5.10 -2.93 -0.77
N ALA A 254 5.34 -2.43 -1.99
CA ALA A 254 4.60 -2.78 -3.20
C ALA A 254 5.53 -3.22 -4.32
N LEU A 255 5.00 -4.00 -5.26
CA LEU A 255 5.72 -4.45 -6.45
C LEU A 255 5.94 -3.31 -7.46
N PRO A 256 6.95 -3.42 -8.35
CA PRO A 256 7.18 -2.46 -9.43
C PRO A 256 5.96 -2.26 -10.31
N GLY A 257 5.66 -1.01 -10.64
CA GLY A 257 4.47 -0.62 -11.41
C GLY A 257 3.24 -0.33 -10.56
N ASN A 258 3.32 -0.51 -9.23
CA ASN A 258 2.20 -0.26 -8.32
C ASN A 258 1.61 1.14 -8.46
N GLY A 259 2.47 2.16 -8.54
CA GLY A 259 2.03 3.56 -8.59
C GLY A 259 1.61 4.05 -9.97
N THR A 260 2.01 3.37 -11.05
CA THR A 260 1.94 3.96 -12.40
C THR A 260 1.15 3.17 -13.44
N ILE A 261 1.02 1.84 -13.29
CA ILE A 261 0.19 1.05 -14.20
C ILE A 261 -1.27 1.43 -13.99
N VAL A 262 -1.97 1.92 -15.02
CA VAL A 262 -3.37 2.35 -14.89
C VAL A 262 -4.31 1.18 -14.58
N ALA A 263 -5.45 1.48 -13.96
CA ALA A 263 -6.42 0.48 -13.50
C ALA A 263 -6.95 -0.42 -14.62
N THR A 264 -7.08 0.12 -15.83
CA THR A 264 -7.60 -0.56 -17.02
C THR A 264 -6.56 -1.39 -17.76
N HIS A 265 -5.28 -1.29 -17.38
CA HIS A 265 -4.19 -1.96 -18.07
C HIS A 265 -4.14 -3.47 -17.79
N ALA A 266 -3.86 -4.30 -18.79
CA ALA A 266 -3.78 -5.77 -18.64
C ALA A 266 -2.77 -6.19 -17.55
N ASN A 267 -1.63 -5.52 -17.45
CA ASN A 267 -0.60 -5.81 -16.45
C ASN A 267 -1.06 -5.49 -15.02
N ARG A 268 -2.07 -4.64 -14.82
CA ARG A 268 -2.63 -4.37 -13.48
C ARG A 268 -3.21 -5.64 -12.85
N MET A 269 -3.92 -6.45 -13.63
CA MET A 269 -4.45 -7.72 -13.13
C MET A 269 -3.33 -8.67 -12.72
N GLN A 270 -2.27 -8.77 -13.53
CA GLN A 270 -1.12 -9.62 -13.20
C GLN A 270 -0.46 -9.18 -11.90
N LEU A 271 -0.34 -7.87 -11.67
CA LEU A 271 0.23 -7.31 -10.45
C LEU A 271 -0.55 -7.73 -9.19
N PHE A 272 -1.89 -7.78 -9.27
CA PHE A 272 -2.72 -8.31 -8.17
C PHE A 272 -2.44 -9.79 -7.89
N MET A 273 -2.30 -10.59 -8.96
CA MET A 273 -2.03 -12.03 -8.81
C MET A 273 -0.63 -12.27 -8.23
N ASP A 274 0.36 -11.50 -8.65
CA ASP A 274 1.73 -11.61 -8.14
C ASP A 274 1.81 -11.14 -6.67
N ALA A 275 1.11 -10.08 -6.30
CA ALA A 275 0.99 -9.64 -4.91
C ALA A 275 0.30 -10.68 -4.02
N ALA A 276 -0.74 -11.35 -4.53
CA ALA A 276 -1.44 -12.43 -3.84
C ALA A 276 -0.55 -13.64 -3.57
N LYS A 277 0.31 -14.02 -4.52
CA LYS A 277 1.31 -15.08 -4.32
C LYS A 277 2.36 -14.65 -3.31
N LEU A 278 2.88 -13.45 -3.46
CA LEU A 278 3.96 -12.92 -2.63
C LEU A 278 3.58 -12.84 -1.16
N VAL A 279 2.34 -12.43 -0.82
CA VAL A 279 1.92 -12.37 0.59
C VAL A 279 1.90 -13.75 1.25
N VAL A 280 1.52 -14.80 0.52
CA VAL A 280 1.56 -16.19 1.01
C VAL A 280 3.00 -16.66 1.19
N GLU A 281 3.87 -16.39 0.22
CA GLU A 281 5.30 -16.73 0.29
C GLU A 281 5.97 -16.04 1.49
N ASN A 282 5.71 -14.75 1.69
CA ASN A 282 6.26 -13.99 2.79
C ASN A 282 5.70 -14.44 4.16
N ALA A 283 4.42 -14.84 4.22
CA ALA A 283 3.89 -15.48 5.42
C ALA A 283 4.67 -16.75 5.77
N TYR A 284 4.96 -17.62 4.80
CA TYR A 284 5.75 -18.81 5.05
C TYR A 284 7.22 -18.50 5.41
N LYS A 285 7.87 -17.52 4.76
CA LYS A 285 9.21 -17.07 5.13
C LYS A 285 9.28 -16.65 6.60
N TYR A 286 8.30 -15.84 7.03
CA TYR A 286 8.27 -15.36 8.41
C TYR A 286 7.98 -16.48 9.42
N TYR A 287 6.88 -17.23 9.25
CA TYR A 287 6.44 -18.20 10.27
C TYR A 287 7.22 -19.51 10.25
N ARG A 288 7.77 -19.92 9.11
CA ARG A 288 8.47 -21.18 8.96
C ARG A 288 10.00 -21.01 9.00
N ASP A 289 10.50 -19.96 8.35
CA ASP A 289 11.92 -19.75 8.16
C ASP A 289 12.49 -18.67 9.12
N ASN A 290 11.64 -18.05 9.94
CA ASN A 290 11.96 -16.93 10.85
C ASN A 290 12.59 -15.72 10.14
N ASP A 291 12.21 -15.47 8.89
CA ASP A 291 12.71 -14.36 8.11
C ASP A 291 11.94 -13.07 8.45
N GLU A 292 12.52 -12.22 9.27
CA GLU A 292 11.95 -10.93 9.66
C GLU A 292 12.14 -9.85 8.59
N THR A 293 12.93 -10.11 7.53
CA THR A 293 13.16 -9.12 6.46
C THR A 293 11.91 -8.83 5.65
N VAL A 294 10.90 -9.72 5.70
CA VAL A 294 9.60 -9.56 5.03
C VAL A 294 8.60 -8.72 5.82
N LEU A 295 8.95 -8.27 7.03
CA LEU A 295 8.06 -7.48 7.88
C LEU A 295 8.04 -6.00 7.47
N PRO A 296 6.89 -5.32 7.59
CA PRO A 296 6.77 -3.90 7.22
C PRO A 296 7.81 -2.98 7.86
N ARG A 297 8.09 -3.14 9.17
CA ARG A 297 9.08 -2.30 9.86
C ARG A 297 10.52 -2.61 9.48
N SER A 298 10.82 -3.81 8.98
CA SER A 298 12.13 -4.17 8.45
C SER A 298 12.38 -3.56 7.07
N ILE A 299 11.31 -3.31 6.30
CA ILE A 299 11.35 -2.70 4.97
C ILE A 299 11.28 -1.17 5.08
N ALA A 300 10.32 -0.65 5.84
CA ALA A 300 10.08 0.78 6.01
C ALA A 300 11.05 1.40 7.03
N THR A 301 12.34 1.35 6.73
CA THR A 301 13.40 1.96 7.53
C THR A 301 13.45 3.47 7.31
N ARG A 302 14.26 4.17 8.10
CA ARG A 302 14.47 5.62 7.92
C ARG A 302 14.99 5.94 6.52
N GLU A 303 15.92 5.16 6.02
CA GLU A 303 16.50 5.30 4.68
C GLU A 303 15.46 5.08 3.59
N ALA A 304 14.56 4.11 3.76
CA ALA A 304 13.45 3.86 2.84
C ALA A 304 12.47 5.05 2.80
N PHE A 305 12.15 5.65 3.95
CA PHE A 305 11.33 6.87 4.00
C PHE A 305 12.04 8.06 3.35
N LEU A 306 13.34 8.25 3.57
CA LEU A 306 14.11 9.31 2.92
C LEU A 306 14.17 9.12 1.40
N ASN A 307 14.38 7.90 0.91
CA ASN A 307 14.31 7.56 -0.51
C ASN A 307 12.94 7.90 -1.11
N ALA A 308 11.86 7.54 -0.40
CA ALA A 308 10.51 7.82 -0.84
C ALA A 308 10.23 9.33 -0.93
N MET A 309 10.66 10.12 0.06
CA MET A 309 10.51 11.57 0.02
C MET A 309 11.41 12.24 -1.04
N THR A 310 12.60 11.69 -1.28
CA THR A 310 13.46 12.13 -2.40
C THR A 310 12.76 11.89 -3.74
N LEU A 311 12.12 10.73 -3.92
CA LEU A 311 11.28 10.46 -5.09
C LEU A 311 10.12 11.46 -5.19
N ASP A 312 9.40 11.71 -4.10
CA ASP A 312 8.23 12.60 -4.07
C ASP A 312 8.57 14.01 -4.58
N ILE A 313 9.67 14.57 -4.08
CA ILE A 313 10.18 15.86 -4.51
C ILE A 313 10.59 15.83 -5.99
N ALA A 314 11.31 14.79 -6.41
CA ALA A 314 11.80 14.65 -7.78
C ALA A 314 10.68 14.50 -8.82
N MET A 315 9.59 13.84 -8.46
CA MET A 315 8.45 13.62 -9.35
C MET A 315 7.38 14.72 -9.26
N GLY A 316 7.58 15.72 -8.40
CA GLY A 316 6.59 16.78 -8.18
C GLY A 316 5.30 16.27 -7.53
N GLY A 317 5.45 15.41 -6.52
CA GLY A 317 4.34 14.81 -5.81
C GLY A 317 3.54 15.80 -4.94
N SER A 318 2.50 15.28 -4.32
CA SER A 318 1.58 16.07 -3.51
C SER A 318 2.20 16.50 -2.18
N THR A 319 1.97 17.73 -1.75
CA THR A 319 2.40 18.22 -0.42
C THR A 319 1.73 17.44 0.74
N ASN A 320 0.60 16.79 0.51
CA ASN A 320 -0.06 15.95 1.51
C ASN A 320 0.78 14.71 1.89
N THR A 321 1.69 14.27 1.03
CA THR A 321 2.58 13.15 1.33
C THR A 321 3.44 13.41 2.55
N VAL A 322 3.86 14.65 2.79
CA VAL A 322 4.67 15.03 3.96
C VAL A 322 3.95 14.64 5.25
N LEU A 323 2.69 15.04 5.41
CA LEU A 323 1.92 14.71 6.62
C LEU A 323 1.63 13.21 6.74
N HIS A 324 1.48 12.51 5.62
CA HIS A 324 1.21 11.07 5.63
C HIS A 324 2.45 10.27 5.97
N ILE A 325 3.58 10.58 5.37
CA ILE A 325 4.85 9.88 5.64
C ILE A 325 5.31 10.09 7.08
N LEU A 326 5.18 11.29 7.63
CA LEU A 326 5.48 11.54 9.04
C LEU A 326 4.60 10.69 9.97
N ALA A 327 3.30 10.56 9.69
CA ALA A 327 2.42 9.72 10.47
C ALA A 327 2.79 8.23 10.36
N ILE A 328 3.09 7.73 9.15
CA ILE A 328 3.50 6.34 8.92
C ILE A 328 4.83 6.04 9.62
N ALA A 329 5.81 6.94 9.52
CA ALA A 329 7.10 6.79 10.21
C ALA A 329 6.94 6.75 11.73
N ASN A 330 6.05 7.59 12.29
CA ASN A 330 5.72 7.55 13.71
C ASN A 330 5.14 6.20 14.13
N GLU A 331 4.22 5.61 13.37
CA GLU A 331 3.68 4.27 13.63
C GLU A 331 4.72 3.16 13.47
N ALA A 332 5.71 3.36 12.59
CA ALA A 332 6.84 2.46 12.45
C ALA A 332 7.86 2.56 13.59
N GLY A 333 7.78 3.61 14.42
CA GLY A 333 8.78 3.93 15.43
C GLY A 333 10.07 4.53 14.83
N VAL A 334 9.98 5.10 13.64
CA VAL A 334 11.10 5.73 12.92
C VAL A 334 11.08 7.24 13.15
N GLU A 335 12.19 7.79 13.62
CA GLU A 335 12.35 9.24 13.74
C GLU A 335 12.53 9.87 12.36
N LEU A 336 11.54 10.64 11.95
CA LEU A 336 11.53 11.42 10.72
C LEU A 336 10.94 12.79 11.02
N THR A 337 11.59 13.87 10.56
CA THR A 337 11.26 15.23 10.98
C THR A 337 10.98 16.15 9.80
N MET A 338 10.39 17.32 10.08
CA MET A 338 10.23 18.39 9.08
C MET A 338 11.57 18.94 8.59
N ASP A 339 12.62 18.90 9.42
CA ASP A 339 13.97 19.32 9.02
C ASP A 339 14.56 18.36 7.97
N ASP A 340 14.22 17.06 8.04
CA ASP A 340 14.57 16.11 6.99
C ASP A 340 13.90 16.49 5.66
N MET A 341 12.61 16.87 5.70
CA MET A 341 11.86 17.29 4.52
C MET A 341 12.45 18.56 3.91
N ASP A 342 12.74 19.58 4.74
CA ASP A 342 13.36 20.81 4.28
C ASP A 342 14.73 20.55 3.65
N ARG A 343 15.57 19.74 4.27
CA ARG A 343 16.88 19.37 3.73
C ARG A 343 16.76 18.67 2.38
N LEU A 344 15.87 17.67 2.25
CA LEU A 344 15.63 16.97 1.00
C LEU A 344 15.12 17.92 -0.09
N SER A 345 14.21 18.84 0.24
CA SER A 345 13.66 19.79 -0.72
C SER A 345 14.72 20.74 -1.33
N ARG A 346 15.79 21.03 -0.58
CA ARG A 346 16.89 21.87 -1.05
C ARG A 346 17.91 21.14 -1.92
N THR A 347 17.98 19.82 -1.80
CA THR A 347 19.05 19.02 -2.44
C THR A 347 18.54 18.14 -3.57
N THR A 348 17.23 17.89 -3.64
CA THR A 348 16.65 17.00 -4.66
C THR A 348 16.20 17.79 -5.89
N PRO A 349 16.69 17.44 -7.10
CA PRO A 349 16.22 18.07 -8.33
C PRO A 349 14.82 17.62 -8.70
N CYS A 350 14.03 18.49 -9.31
CA CYS A 350 12.78 18.10 -9.95
C CYS A 350 13.10 17.44 -11.30
N LEU A 351 12.77 16.15 -11.42
CA LEU A 351 13.05 15.35 -12.62
C LEU A 351 11.86 15.26 -13.57
N CYS A 352 10.64 15.27 -13.04
CA CYS A 352 9.46 15.21 -13.88
C CYS A 352 8.38 16.22 -13.46
N LYS A 353 7.60 16.65 -14.46
CA LYS A 353 6.43 17.49 -14.28
C LYS A 353 5.24 16.79 -14.92
N VAL A 354 4.31 16.37 -14.10
CA VAL A 354 3.11 15.63 -14.46
C VAL A 354 1.90 16.43 -13.98
N ALA A 355 0.75 16.27 -14.53
CA ALA A 355 -0.47 16.93 -14.08
C ALA A 355 -0.61 16.81 -12.54
N PRO A 356 -0.94 17.85 -11.81
CA PRO A 356 -1.35 19.18 -12.24
C PRO A 356 -0.22 20.17 -12.54
N ASN A 357 1.05 19.77 -12.40
CA ASN A 357 2.23 20.63 -12.64
C ASN A 357 2.57 20.80 -14.14
N SER A 358 1.85 20.08 -14.99
CA SER A 358 1.95 20.13 -16.46
C SER A 358 0.61 19.71 -17.05
N ASP A 359 0.22 20.32 -18.16
CA ASP A 359 -0.94 19.97 -18.99
C ASP A 359 -0.63 18.90 -20.06
N LYS A 360 0.63 18.45 -20.13
CA LYS A 360 1.11 17.58 -21.23
C LYS A 360 1.24 16.12 -20.84
N TYR A 361 1.53 15.84 -19.58
CA TYR A 361 1.87 14.49 -19.12
C TYR A 361 1.02 14.09 -17.93
N HIS A 362 0.62 12.83 -17.94
CA HIS A 362 -0.17 12.19 -16.88
C HIS A 362 0.56 10.96 -16.33
N ILE A 363 -0.01 10.28 -15.35
CA ILE A 363 0.63 9.15 -14.70
C ILE A 363 0.96 8.00 -15.66
N GLN A 364 0.15 7.81 -16.69
CA GLN A 364 0.38 6.83 -17.75
C GLN A 364 1.67 7.09 -18.52
N ASP A 365 2.08 8.35 -18.67
CA ASP A 365 3.34 8.72 -19.33
C ASP A 365 4.54 8.40 -18.46
N VAL A 366 4.40 8.56 -17.13
CA VAL A 366 5.41 8.12 -16.15
C VAL A 366 5.61 6.61 -16.25
N ASN A 367 4.50 5.85 -16.38
CA ASN A 367 4.60 4.39 -16.57
C ASN A 367 5.43 4.03 -17.80
N ARG A 368 5.13 4.65 -18.95
CA ARG A 368 5.86 4.41 -20.21
C ARG A 368 7.33 4.78 -20.15
N ALA A 369 7.67 5.78 -19.35
CA ALA A 369 9.04 6.21 -19.12
C ALA A 369 9.86 5.27 -18.21
N GLY A 370 9.25 4.19 -17.70
CA GLY A 370 9.90 3.22 -16.81
C GLY A 370 9.37 3.24 -15.38
N GLY A 371 8.28 3.96 -15.15
CA GLY A 371 7.61 4.01 -13.85
C GLY A 371 8.47 4.60 -12.73
N ILE A 372 8.15 4.21 -11.52
CA ILE A 372 8.83 4.72 -10.32
C ILE A 372 10.29 4.26 -10.25
N LEU A 373 10.58 3.02 -10.66
CA LEU A 373 11.96 2.54 -10.66
C LEU A 373 12.83 3.27 -11.70
N GLY A 374 12.26 3.75 -12.80
CA GLY A 374 12.96 4.63 -13.73
C GLY A 374 13.38 5.96 -13.10
N ILE A 375 12.49 6.62 -12.35
CA ILE A 375 12.82 7.86 -11.61
C ILE A 375 13.86 7.58 -10.52
N LEU A 376 13.69 6.51 -9.75
CA LEU A 376 14.66 6.10 -8.73
C LEU A 376 16.03 5.77 -9.34
N ALA A 377 16.08 5.20 -10.54
CA ALA A 377 17.33 4.95 -11.25
C ALA A 377 18.06 6.26 -11.59
N GLU A 378 17.36 7.28 -12.06
CA GLU A 378 17.95 8.61 -12.31
C GLU A 378 18.45 9.26 -11.01
N LEU A 379 17.67 9.19 -9.93
CA LEU A 379 18.10 9.68 -8.61
C LEU A 379 19.33 8.94 -8.09
N ASN A 380 19.41 7.63 -8.32
CA ASN A 380 20.57 6.83 -7.94
C ASN A 380 21.83 7.22 -8.72
N LYS A 381 21.71 7.56 -10.01
CA LYS A 381 22.84 8.10 -10.81
C LYS A 381 23.39 9.39 -10.19
N GLY A 382 22.51 10.19 -9.58
CA GLY A 382 22.87 11.40 -8.84
C GLY A 382 23.42 11.15 -7.42
N GLY A 383 23.47 9.90 -6.94
CA GLY A 383 23.93 9.56 -5.60
C GLY A 383 22.99 10.02 -4.48
N LEU A 384 21.69 10.16 -4.77
CA LEU A 384 20.69 10.73 -3.85
C LEU A 384 19.93 9.67 -3.04
N LEU A 385 20.19 8.37 -3.26
CA LEU A 385 19.45 7.27 -2.65
C LEU A 385 20.34 6.33 -1.85
N ASP A 386 19.81 5.77 -0.78
CA ASP A 386 20.35 4.57 -0.15
C ASP A 386 19.76 3.32 -0.85
N THR A 387 20.59 2.64 -1.62
CA THR A 387 20.16 1.46 -2.39
C THR A 387 20.25 0.14 -1.63
N SER A 388 20.66 0.17 -0.37
CA SER A 388 20.76 -1.02 0.49
C SER A 388 19.41 -1.46 1.08
N VAL A 389 18.40 -0.58 1.05
CA VAL A 389 17.06 -0.82 1.62
C VAL A 389 16.38 -2.03 0.99
N PHE A 390 15.73 -2.84 1.82
CA PHE A 390 15.01 -4.02 1.40
C PHE A 390 13.62 -3.69 0.84
N ARG A 391 13.09 -4.65 0.08
CA ARG A 391 11.76 -4.59 -0.54
C ARG A 391 10.99 -5.87 -0.24
N VAL A 392 9.69 -5.77 -0.33
CA VAL A 392 8.76 -6.88 -0.06
C VAL A 392 8.96 -8.09 -0.98
N ASP A 393 9.54 -7.87 -2.18
CA ASP A 393 9.88 -8.90 -3.16
C ASP A 393 11.20 -9.64 -2.88
N GLY A 394 11.85 -9.33 -1.74
CA GLY A 394 13.10 -9.95 -1.32
C GLY A 394 14.35 -9.37 -1.99
N LEU A 395 14.19 -8.36 -2.85
CA LEU A 395 15.31 -7.62 -3.44
C LEU A 395 15.68 -6.43 -2.54
N ASN A 396 16.93 -5.99 -2.60
CA ASN A 396 17.25 -4.63 -2.18
C ASN A 396 17.05 -3.66 -3.36
N LEU A 397 17.02 -2.35 -3.07
CA LEU A 397 16.75 -1.35 -4.10
C LEU A 397 17.78 -1.41 -5.24
N LYS A 398 19.07 -1.67 -4.93
CA LYS A 398 20.11 -1.81 -5.97
C LYS A 398 19.80 -2.94 -6.95
N GLN A 399 19.36 -4.09 -6.43
CA GLN A 399 18.98 -5.24 -7.26
C GLN A 399 17.71 -4.94 -8.07
N ALA A 400 16.74 -4.25 -7.45
CA ALA A 400 15.51 -3.85 -8.14
C ALA A 400 15.79 -2.89 -9.30
N LEU A 401 16.64 -1.88 -9.10
CA LEU A 401 17.04 -0.97 -10.16
C LEU A 401 17.75 -1.72 -11.30
N SER A 402 18.67 -2.63 -10.98
CA SER A 402 19.36 -3.43 -12.00
C SER A 402 18.41 -4.34 -12.80
N LYS A 403 17.28 -4.74 -12.21
CA LYS A 403 16.31 -5.63 -12.84
C LYS A 403 15.24 -4.90 -13.65
N TYR A 404 14.83 -3.70 -13.21
CA TYR A 404 13.62 -3.04 -13.73
C TYR A 404 13.88 -1.68 -14.41
N ASP A 405 15.08 -1.12 -14.35
CA ASP A 405 15.39 0.11 -15.09
C ASP A 405 15.49 -0.17 -16.57
N ILE A 406 14.45 0.22 -17.32
CA ILE A 406 14.34 -0.01 -18.78
C ILE A 406 15.39 0.74 -19.61
N THR A 407 16.17 1.62 -19.01
CA THR A 407 17.28 2.33 -19.67
C THR A 407 18.59 1.56 -19.61
N MET A 408 18.66 0.50 -18.80
CA MET A 408 19.87 -0.31 -18.66
C MET A 408 20.06 -1.25 -19.85
N PRO A 409 21.29 -1.40 -20.35
CA PRO A 409 21.58 -2.38 -21.39
C PRO A 409 21.30 -3.80 -20.94
N GLY A 410 20.63 -4.60 -21.78
CA GLY A 410 20.39 -6.01 -21.52
C GLY A 410 19.19 -6.31 -20.61
N ILE A 411 18.35 -5.33 -20.35
CA ILE A 411 17.07 -5.54 -19.67
C ILE A 411 16.20 -6.50 -20.49
N SER A 412 15.51 -7.41 -19.80
CA SER A 412 14.65 -8.41 -20.45
C SER A 412 13.46 -7.76 -21.16
N ASP A 413 13.05 -8.33 -22.29
CA ASP A 413 11.85 -7.89 -23.01
C ASP A 413 10.58 -7.94 -22.14
N GLU A 414 10.53 -8.84 -21.15
CA GLU A 414 9.43 -8.94 -20.20
C GLU A 414 9.30 -7.67 -19.36
N VAL A 415 10.40 -7.14 -18.86
CA VAL A 415 10.44 -5.88 -18.09
C VAL A 415 10.10 -4.70 -19.00
N VAL A 416 10.62 -4.65 -20.21
CA VAL A 416 10.24 -3.61 -21.19
C VAL A 416 8.74 -3.64 -21.44
N LYS A 417 8.16 -4.82 -21.63
CA LYS A 417 6.71 -4.99 -21.80
C LYS A 417 5.90 -4.56 -20.58
N LEU A 418 6.42 -4.71 -19.37
CA LEU A 418 5.74 -4.25 -18.16
C LEU A 418 5.38 -2.77 -18.23
N TYR A 419 6.25 -1.97 -18.81
CA TYR A 419 6.10 -0.51 -18.88
C TYR A 419 5.63 0.00 -20.26
N LYS A 420 5.97 -0.66 -21.35
CA LYS A 420 5.74 -0.15 -22.71
C LYS A 420 4.65 -0.86 -23.50
N SER A 421 4.24 -2.05 -23.12
CA SER A 421 3.15 -2.73 -23.82
C SER A 421 1.89 -2.70 -23.00
N ALA A 422 0.81 -2.30 -23.61
CA ALA A 422 -0.46 -2.40 -22.94
C ALA A 422 -1.61 -2.50 -23.89
N PRO A 423 -2.23 -3.63 -24.06
CA PRO A 423 -3.66 -3.61 -24.28
C PRO A 423 -4.33 -3.19 -22.97
N ALA A 424 -5.15 -2.17 -23.00
CA ALA A 424 -6.00 -1.81 -21.89
C ALA A 424 -6.92 -3.00 -21.57
N HIS A 425 -7.02 -3.36 -20.28
CA HIS A 425 -7.97 -4.37 -19.84
C HIS A 425 -9.27 -3.68 -19.44
N ARG A 426 -10.37 -4.04 -20.08
CA ARG A 426 -11.69 -3.55 -19.66
C ARG A 426 -12.27 -4.44 -18.58
N PHE A 427 -12.59 -3.82 -17.45
CA PHE A 427 -13.62 -4.32 -16.56
C PHE A 427 -15.00 -4.12 -17.19
N ASN A 428 -16.05 -4.73 -16.63
CA ASN A 428 -17.44 -4.63 -17.12
C ASN A 428 -18.01 -3.20 -17.14
N LEU A 429 -17.29 -2.24 -16.66
CA LEU A 429 -17.63 -0.84 -16.74
C LEU A 429 -17.11 -0.31 -18.09
N VAL A 430 -17.86 0.59 -18.72
CA VAL A 430 -17.37 1.26 -19.92
C VAL A 430 -16.18 2.12 -19.52
N MET A 431 -15.02 1.55 -19.69
CA MET A 431 -13.80 2.11 -19.22
C MET A 431 -12.94 2.41 -20.42
N GLY A 432 -12.46 3.59 -20.54
CA GLY A 432 -11.47 4.08 -21.40
C GLY A 432 -10.90 3.22 -22.51
N SER A 433 -9.69 3.46 -22.83
CA SER A 433 -9.05 2.92 -24.02
C SER A 433 -8.96 1.40 -24.02
N GLN A 434 -9.62 0.78 -25.00
CA GLN A 434 -9.38 -0.63 -25.33
C GLN A 434 -8.23 -0.80 -26.25
N ASP A 435 -8.11 0.17 -27.13
CA ASP A 435 -7.00 0.21 -28.02
C ASP A 435 -5.87 0.83 -27.22
N SER A 436 -4.75 0.16 -27.19
CA SER A 436 -3.55 0.71 -26.65
C SER A 436 -3.33 2.08 -27.31
N GLN A 437 -3.73 3.12 -26.64
CA GLN A 437 -3.33 4.48 -26.99
C GLN A 437 -1.88 4.73 -26.57
N TYR A 438 -1.27 3.73 -25.97
CA TYR A 438 0.13 3.70 -25.67
C TYR A 438 0.88 3.70 -27.00
N LYS A 439 1.23 4.87 -27.46
CA LYS A 439 2.25 5.03 -28.50
C LYS A 439 3.58 4.75 -27.83
N GLU A 440 4.37 3.89 -28.43
CA GLU A 440 5.76 3.67 -28.06
C GLU A 440 6.59 4.95 -28.15
#